data_32c0bf356a28ad4895eb0bdf1c5a89d5
#
_entry.id   32c0bf356a28ad4895eb0bdf1c5a89d5
#
_cell.length_a   1.000
_cell.length_b   1.000
_cell.length_c   1.000
_cell.angle_alpha   90.00
_cell.angle_beta   90.00
_cell.angle_gamma   90.00
#
_symmetry.space_group_name_H-M   'P 1'
#
loop_
_entity.id
_entity.type
_entity.pdbx_description
1 polymer ?
#
loop_
_entity_poly.entity_id
_entity_poly.type
_entity_poly.pdbx_seq_one_letter_code
_entity_poly.pdbx_strand_id
1 'polypeptide(L)'
;MATSIRARSLRPCSSPIQCHFSRWSSTQSQNWAGRPFDVARDNVAQLAASPRRPLTLTDLLKHGRPPLDEEALLASANFTLSLLPARLASRIQALRNLPYIVVSNPHVSKIYHNYLHSLSTLLPYQQRRITTLEEENQFGDVLADLVQTHTNTIPVLARGFLECRKYVSPADVTSFLDTHLRARIGTRLIAEQHLALHYASQPIGGDSSTTPGTPAPKNSIPPNYIGVIDTALQPARIIRTCEDFVGEICELKYGVRPSLKIGGEPEATFAHVPVHVEYIITELLKNAFRATVENGNQREPIEVTIAAAPDVPGDQPPTPGDNDNSTDTGFELDSEGDGANRNEKIGHSTPSSQSITIRIRDRGGGIPAEVLPHIWSYSFTTFSEDDFQSPESGMDALNTISASGGNQSTIAGLGYGLPLSRAYAEYFGGSIAVQSLWGWGTDVYLTLQGVGRVD
;
A
#
# COMPACT_ATOMS: atom_id res chain seq x y z
N MET A 1 4.93 45.32 -24.37
CA MET A 1 3.87 45.04 -23.38
C MET A 1 4.19 43.67 -22.83
N ALA A 2 4.78 43.60 -21.64
CA ALA A 2 5.20 42.39 -20.99
C ALA A 2 4.08 41.95 -20.03
N THR A 3 3.42 40.84 -20.35
CA THR A 3 2.36 40.28 -19.52
C THR A 3 3.01 39.36 -18.47
N SER A 4 2.97 39.82 -17.23
CA SER A 4 3.42 39.09 -16.04
C SER A 4 2.50 37.90 -15.80
N ILE A 5 3.02 36.67 -15.99
CA ILE A 5 2.35 35.44 -15.58
C ILE A 5 2.61 35.26 -14.08
N ARG A 6 1.58 35.49 -13.27
CA ARG A 6 1.58 35.15 -11.84
C ARG A 6 1.60 33.62 -11.70
N ALA A 7 2.69 33.09 -11.18
CA ALA A 7 2.74 31.73 -10.71
C ALA A 7 1.69 31.52 -9.60
N ARG A 8 0.68 30.70 -9.88
CA ARG A 8 -0.23 30.20 -8.84
C ARG A 8 0.53 29.17 -8.03
N SER A 9 0.63 29.43 -6.72
CA SER A 9 1.20 28.46 -5.78
C SER A 9 0.36 27.18 -5.79
N LEU A 10 0.95 26.10 -6.20
CA LEU A 10 0.39 24.75 -6.13
C LEU A 10 0.12 24.41 -4.66
N ARG A 11 -1.13 24.15 -4.30
CA ARG A 11 -1.47 23.65 -2.98
C ARG A 11 -1.19 22.14 -2.98
N PRO A 12 -0.41 21.60 -2.02
CA PRO A 12 -0.18 20.18 -1.93
C PRO A 12 -1.49 19.45 -1.60
N CYS A 13 -1.71 18.34 -2.29
CA CYS A 13 -2.82 17.41 -2.05
C CYS A 13 -2.67 16.84 -0.63
N SER A 14 -3.56 17.22 0.27
CA SER A 14 -3.50 16.84 1.68
C SER A 14 -4.35 15.61 1.93
N SER A 15 -3.74 14.41 1.87
CA SER A 15 -4.29 13.31 2.63
C SER A 15 -3.98 13.56 4.13
N PRO A 16 -4.92 13.30 5.05
CA PRO A 16 -4.73 13.64 6.48
C PRO A 16 -3.52 12.95 7.13
N ILE A 17 -3.05 11.85 6.57
CA ILE A 17 -1.89 11.10 7.08
C ILE A 17 -0.57 11.74 6.64
N GLN A 18 -0.50 12.40 5.49
CA GLN A 18 0.74 13.04 5.01
C GLN A 18 1.11 14.31 5.75
N CYS A 19 0.13 15.06 6.30
CA CYS A 19 0.40 16.30 7.03
C CYS A 19 1.12 16.10 8.37
N HIS A 20 1.07 14.92 8.99
CA HIS A 20 1.76 14.66 10.25
C HIS A 20 3.25 14.36 10.09
N PHE A 21 3.67 13.77 8.96
CA PHE A 21 5.07 13.40 8.74
C PHE A 21 5.97 14.57 8.30
N SER A 22 5.42 15.69 7.79
CA SER A 22 6.20 16.80 7.27
C SER A 22 6.65 17.85 8.32
N ARG A 23 6.24 17.71 9.58
CA ARG A 23 6.58 18.68 10.65
C ARG A 23 7.70 18.28 11.59
N TRP A 24 8.31 17.12 11.41
CA TRP A 24 9.43 16.69 12.24
C TRP A 24 10.77 16.99 11.56
N SER A 25 11.17 18.27 11.62
CA SER A 25 12.56 18.66 11.45
C SER A 25 13.26 18.59 12.82
N SER A 26 14.17 17.61 12.94
CA SER A 26 15.34 17.61 13.80
C SER A 26 15.23 18.34 15.14
N THR A 27 14.70 17.69 16.15
CA THR A 27 15.13 17.95 17.51
C THR A 27 15.89 16.71 18.01
N GLN A 28 17.13 16.94 18.41
CA GLN A 28 18.13 15.96 18.79
C GLN A 28 17.59 14.89 19.74
N SER A 29 17.40 13.66 19.24
CA SER A 29 17.32 12.47 20.09
C SER A 29 18.75 12.06 20.54
N GLN A 30 19.37 12.86 21.37
CA GLN A 30 20.58 12.51 22.09
C GLN A 30 20.16 11.99 23.45
N ASN A 31 19.88 10.70 23.62
CA ASN A 31 20.11 9.99 24.88
C ASN A 31 19.70 8.52 24.91
N TRP A 32 19.33 7.89 23.78
CA TRP A 32 19.07 6.44 23.73
C TRP A 32 19.99 5.65 22.83
N ALA A 33 21.16 6.16 22.50
CA ALA A 33 22.20 5.42 21.79
C ALA A 33 22.92 4.43 22.73
N GLY A 34 22.19 3.46 23.27
CA GLY A 34 22.78 2.16 23.56
C GLY A 34 23.42 1.67 22.26
N ARG A 35 24.68 1.21 22.29
CA ARG A 35 25.37 0.66 21.11
C ARG A 35 24.45 -0.29 20.37
N PRO A 36 24.35 -0.21 19.03
CA PRO A 36 23.51 -1.14 18.25
C PRO A 36 23.82 -2.56 18.71
N PHE A 37 22.75 -3.30 19.05
CA PHE A 37 22.88 -4.69 19.49
C PHE A 37 23.59 -5.45 18.36
N ASP A 38 24.73 -6.07 18.63
CA ASP A 38 25.44 -6.86 17.62
C ASP A 38 24.60 -8.10 17.30
N VAL A 39 23.89 -8.04 16.18
CA VAL A 39 22.99 -9.10 15.77
C VAL A 39 23.80 -10.25 15.22
N ALA A 40 24.08 -11.24 16.06
CA ALA A 40 24.77 -12.46 15.65
C ALA A 40 24.05 -13.12 14.46
N ARG A 41 24.82 -13.74 13.56
CA ARG A 41 24.26 -14.43 12.38
C ARG A 41 23.23 -15.49 12.76
N ASP A 42 23.45 -16.18 13.87
CA ASP A 42 22.57 -17.24 14.37
C ASP A 42 21.21 -16.70 14.83
N ASN A 43 21.17 -15.51 15.44
CA ASN A 43 19.91 -14.85 15.82
C ASN A 43 19.06 -14.48 14.60
N VAL A 44 19.70 -13.99 13.53
CA VAL A 44 19.00 -13.68 12.28
C VAL A 44 18.43 -14.94 11.65
N ALA A 45 19.21 -16.03 11.60
CA ALA A 45 18.76 -17.30 11.04
C ALA A 45 17.58 -17.90 11.83
N GLN A 46 17.65 -17.86 13.15
CA GLN A 46 16.59 -18.35 14.04
C GLN A 46 15.29 -17.53 13.88
N LEU A 47 15.37 -16.21 13.86
CA LEU A 47 14.21 -15.33 13.65
C LEU A 47 13.63 -15.48 12.24
N ALA A 48 14.49 -15.64 11.21
CA ALA A 48 14.04 -15.83 9.84
C ALA A 48 13.34 -17.17 9.62
N ALA A 49 13.68 -18.20 10.40
CA ALA A 49 13.05 -19.52 10.38
C ALA A 49 11.69 -19.54 11.11
N SER A 50 11.37 -18.52 11.91
CA SER A 50 10.09 -18.46 12.62
C SER A 50 8.91 -18.44 11.66
N PRO A 51 7.83 -19.20 11.94
CA PRO A 51 6.65 -19.23 11.08
C PRO A 51 6.01 -17.83 10.98
N ARG A 52 5.73 -17.41 9.75
CA ARG A 52 5.14 -16.09 9.46
C ARG A 52 3.77 -16.30 8.85
N ARG A 53 2.75 -15.91 9.58
CA ARG A 53 1.39 -15.88 9.01
C ARG A 53 1.22 -14.68 8.09
N PRO A 54 0.41 -14.79 7.02
CA PRO A 54 -0.04 -13.65 6.24
C PRO A 54 -0.73 -12.62 7.16
N LEU A 55 -0.56 -11.35 6.86
CA LEU A 55 -1.28 -10.28 7.52
C LEU A 55 -2.60 -10.06 6.79
N THR A 56 -3.70 -10.03 7.53
CA THR A 56 -5.04 -9.74 7.00
C THR A 56 -5.47 -8.32 7.34
N LEU A 57 -6.45 -7.78 6.61
CA LEU A 57 -7.08 -6.51 6.97
C LEU A 57 -7.74 -6.59 8.35
N THR A 58 -8.36 -7.73 8.69
CA THR A 58 -8.96 -7.99 10.00
C THR A 58 -7.92 -7.92 11.13
N ASP A 59 -6.69 -8.38 10.91
CA ASP A 59 -5.62 -8.26 11.91
C ASP A 59 -5.29 -6.79 12.24
N LEU A 60 -5.42 -5.91 11.28
CA LEU A 60 -5.17 -4.47 11.46
C LEU A 60 -6.33 -3.79 12.21
N LEU A 61 -7.55 -4.25 12.00
CA LEU A 61 -8.76 -3.68 12.63
C LEU A 61 -8.96 -4.13 14.09
N LYS A 62 -8.31 -5.18 14.53
CA LYS A 62 -8.58 -5.85 15.81
C LYS A 62 -8.39 -4.98 17.06
N HIS A 63 -7.62 -3.89 16.98
CA HIS A 63 -7.38 -2.98 18.11
C HIS A 63 -8.46 -1.91 18.26
N GLY A 64 -9.42 -1.84 17.33
CA GLY A 64 -10.55 -0.92 17.40
C GLY A 64 -10.27 0.48 16.87
N ARG A 65 -11.24 1.35 17.06
CA ARG A 65 -11.23 2.74 16.59
C ARG A 65 -10.50 3.65 17.59
N PRO A 66 -9.63 4.56 17.11
CA PRO A 66 -9.03 5.56 17.96
C PRO A 66 -10.10 6.60 18.46
N PRO A 67 -9.90 7.26 19.62
CA PRO A 67 -8.74 7.09 20.50
C PRO A 67 -8.79 5.77 21.27
N LEU A 68 -7.65 5.05 21.30
CA LEU A 68 -7.52 3.81 22.03
C LEU A 68 -7.24 4.11 23.52
N ASP A 69 -7.71 3.22 24.40
CA ASP A 69 -7.28 3.21 25.79
C ASP A 69 -5.84 2.70 25.95
N GLU A 70 -5.29 2.81 27.15
CA GLU A 70 -3.92 2.41 27.45
C GLU A 70 -3.68 0.92 27.12
N GLU A 71 -4.61 0.04 27.51
CA GLU A 71 -4.48 -1.39 27.32
C GLU A 71 -4.46 -1.77 25.83
N ALA A 72 -5.35 -1.21 25.02
CA ALA A 72 -5.41 -1.44 23.56
C ALA A 72 -4.16 -0.89 22.85
N LEU A 73 -3.65 0.27 23.31
CA LEU A 73 -2.45 0.88 22.73
C LEU A 73 -1.21 0.05 23.00
N LEU A 74 -1.03 -0.42 24.27
CA LEU A 74 0.04 -1.35 24.64
C LEU A 74 -0.08 -2.69 23.92
N ALA A 75 -1.30 -3.20 23.74
CA ALA A 75 -1.56 -4.42 22.97
C ALA A 75 -1.15 -4.25 21.50
N SER A 76 -1.44 -3.10 20.88
CA SER A 76 -1.02 -2.76 19.50
C SER A 76 0.49 -2.68 19.36
N ALA A 77 1.19 -2.03 20.30
CA ALA A 77 2.65 -1.95 20.33
C ALA A 77 3.29 -3.35 20.40
N ASN A 78 2.84 -4.17 21.35
CA ASN A 78 3.35 -5.53 21.54
C ASN A 78 3.01 -6.46 20.35
N PHE A 79 1.84 -6.29 19.72
CA PHE A 79 1.50 -6.99 18.48
C PHE A 79 2.48 -6.64 17.36
N THR A 80 2.78 -5.37 17.18
CA THR A 80 3.77 -4.87 16.20
C THR A 80 5.14 -5.49 16.46
N LEU A 81 5.61 -5.47 17.71
CA LEU A 81 6.87 -6.10 18.13
C LEU A 81 6.91 -7.62 17.93
N SER A 82 5.78 -8.30 18.02
CA SER A 82 5.71 -9.74 17.78
C SER A 82 5.92 -10.13 16.31
N LEU A 83 5.63 -9.21 15.38
CA LEU A 83 5.64 -9.47 13.95
C LEU A 83 6.87 -8.93 13.22
N LEU A 84 7.36 -7.73 13.59
CA LEU A 84 8.40 -7.03 12.84
C LEU A 84 9.75 -7.73 12.84
N PRO A 85 10.33 -8.22 13.97
CA PRO A 85 11.67 -8.78 13.98
C PRO A 85 11.83 -10.00 13.07
N ALA A 86 10.90 -10.93 13.06
CA ALA A 86 10.92 -12.09 12.18
C ALA A 86 10.83 -11.71 10.69
N ARG A 87 10.03 -10.68 10.36
CA ARG A 87 9.89 -10.15 9.00
C ARG A 87 11.17 -9.47 8.54
N LEU A 88 11.81 -8.65 9.39
CA LEU A 88 13.09 -7.99 9.10
C LEU A 88 14.22 -9.03 8.94
N ALA A 89 14.32 -9.99 9.85
CA ALA A 89 15.31 -11.06 9.76
C ALA A 89 15.22 -11.85 8.45
N SER A 90 13.99 -12.15 8.01
CA SER A 90 13.77 -12.78 6.70
C SER A 90 14.24 -11.90 5.53
N ARG A 91 14.11 -10.56 5.59
CA ARG A 91 14.62 -9.66 4.55
C ARG A 91 16.14 -9.66 4.52
N ILE A 92 16.77 -9.61 5.69
CA ILE A 92 18.23 -9.71 5.84
C ILE A 92 18.73 -11.03 5.25
N GLN A 93 18.08 -12.15 5.57
CA GLN A 93 18.44 -13.46 5.03
C GLN A 93 18.28 -13.53 3.50
N ALA A 94 17.19 -13.00 2.96
CA ALA A 94 16.95 -12.95 1.52
C ALA A 94 18.03 -12.14 0.78
N LEU A 95 18.45 -10.99 1.32
CA LEU A 95 19.54 -10.19 0.77
C LEU A 95 20.90 -10.89 0.87
N ARG A 96 21.18 -11.61 1.96
CA ARG A 96 22.42 -12.41 2.12
C ARG A 96 22.54 -13.53 1.10
N ASN A 97 21.42 -14.09 0.66
CA ASN A 97 21.38 -15.19 -0.29
C ASN A 97 21.58 -14.76 -1.76
N LEU A 98 21.65 -13.47 -2.03
CA LEU A 98 21.96 -12.96 -3.37
C LEU A 98 23.42 -13.24 -3.75
N PRO A 99 23.74 -13.30 -5.06
CA PRO A 99 25.13 -13.40 -5.54
C PRO A 99 26.00 -12.28 -4.96
N TYR A 100 27.26 -12.60 -4.65
CA TYR A 100 28.21 -11.68 -4.02
C TYR A 100 28.29 -10.31 -4.75
N ILE A 101 28.31 -10.32 -6.09
CA ILE A 101 28.39 -9.11 -6.89
C ILE A 101 27.18 -8.18 -6.65
N VAL A 102 25.99 -8.72 -6.37
CA VAL A 102 24.78 -7.96 -6.06
C VAL A 102 24.84 -7.43 -4.63
N VAL A 103 25.23 -8.28 -3.67
CA VAL A 103 25.33 -7.88 -2.25
C VAL A 103 26.38 -6.79 -2.04
N SER A 104 27.47 -6.83 -2.81
CA SER A 104 28.55 -5.82 -2.74
C SER A 104 28.21 -4.51 -3.44
N ASN A 105 27.11 -4.45 -4.21
CA ASN A 105 26.65 -3.19 -4.80
C ASN A 105 26.28 -2.19 -3.69
N PRO A 106 26.74 -0.92 -3.76
CA PRO A 106 26.54 0.09 -2.72
C PRO A 106 25.06 0.31 -2.35
N HIS A 107 24.18 0.29 -3.35
CA HIS A 107 22.75 0.51 -3.16
C HIS A 107 22.10 -0.68 -2.43
N VAL A 108 22.38 -1.91 -2.84
CA VAL A 108 21.87 -3.12 -2.20
C VAL A 108 22.44 -3.26 -0.78
N SER A 109 23.75 -3.00 -0.62
CA SER A 109 24.42 -3.01 0.69
C SER A 109 23.82 -1.99 1.66
N LYS A 110 23.48 -0.77 1.19
CA LYS A 110 22.77 0.23 2.00
C LYS A 110 21.46 -0.31 2.56
N ILE A 111 20.64 -0.94 1.72
CA ILE A 111 19.35 -1.51 2.15
C ILE A 111 19.56 -2.66 3.15
N TYR A 112 20.56 -3.51 2.92
CA TYR A 112 20.93 -4.56 3.86
C TYR A 112 21.29 -4.00 5.25
N HIS A 113 22.09 -2.93 5.31
CA HIS A 113 22.48 -2.28 6.57
C HIS A 113 21.28 -1.58 7.24
N ASN A 114 20.37 -0.99 6.48
CA ASN A 114 19.15 -0.41 7.02
C ASN A 114 18.29 -1.47 7.73
N TYR A 115 18.13 -2.67 7.14
CA TYR A 115 17.40 -3.76 7.77
C TYR A 115 18.11 -4.30 9.01
N LEU A 116 19.45 -4.43 9.00
CA LEU A 116 20.23 -4.81 10.17
C LEU A 116 20.06 -3.79 11.30
N HIS A 117 20.17 -2.50 11.00
CA HIS A 117 19.96 -1.43 11.95
C HIS A 117 18.56 -1.52 12.58
N SER A 118 17.52 -1.66 11.76
CA SER A 118 16.14 -1.77 12.26
C SER A 118 15.95 -3.00 13.15
N LEU A 119 16.50 -4.15 12.78
CA LEU A 119 16.42 -5.34 13.60
C LEU A 119 17.16 -5.15 14.94
N SER A 120 18.38 -4.62 14.92
CA SER A 120 19.16 -4.37 16.14
C SER A 120 18.48 -3.39 17.11
N THR A 121 17.75 -2.41 16.56
CA THR A 121 17.00 -1.42 17.34
C THR A 121 15.74 -2.02 17.99
N LEU A 122 15.05 -2.95 17.30
CA LEU A 122 13.80 -3.54 17.82
C LEU A 122 14.02 -4.71 18.79
N LEU A 123 15.15 -5.42 18.72
CA LEU A 123 15.41 -6.59 19.58
C LEU A 123 15.32 -6.31 21.09
N PRO A 124 15.86 -5.19 21.64
CA PRO A 124 15.73 -4.88 23.07
C PRO A 124 14.28 -4.72 23.52
N TYR A 125 13.42 -4.11 22.69
CA TYR A 125 11.99 -3.95 22.98
C TYR A 125 11.26 -5.30 22.97
N GLN A 126 11.59 -6.17 22.03
CA GLN A 126 10.99 -7.51 21.95
C GLN A 126 11.28 -8.34 23.20
N GLN A 127 12.49 -8.22 23.78
CA GLN A 127 12.90 -8.97 24.97
C GLN A 127 12.20 -8.48 26.24
N ARG A 128 11.92 -7.17 26.37
CA ARG A 128 11.37 -6.56 27.59
C ARG A 128 9.85 -6.51 27.62
N ARG A 129 9.17 -6.51 26.47
CA ARG A 129 7.76 -6.19 26.36
C ARG A 129 7.43 -4.76 26.82
N ILE A 130 6.55 -4.08 26.12
CA ILE A 130 6.10 -2.72 26.47
C ILE A 130 4.97 -2.84 27.47
N THR A 131 5.09 -2.17 28.64
CA THR A 131 4.16 -2.27 29.76
C THR A 131 3.62 -0.93 30.23
N THR A 132 4.21 0.19 29.80
CA THR A 132 3.79 1.54 30.19
C THR A 132 3.60 2.44 28.97
N LEU A 133 2.76 3.47 29.09
CA LEU A 133 2.57 4.47 28.04
C LEU A 133 3.85 5.25 27.73
N GLU A 134 4.74 5.44 28.70
CA GLU A 134 6.01 6.09 28.45
C GLU A 134 6.92 5.26 27.55
N GLU A 135 7.00 3.94 27.79
CA GLU A 135 7.72 3.01 26.92
C GLU A 135 7.09 2.93 25.53
N GLU A 136 5.76 3.01 25.46
CA GLU A 136 5.02 3.00 24.20
C GLU A 136 5.29 4.28 23.38
N ASN A 137 5.31 5.46 24.00
CA ASN A 137 5.67 6.71 23.37
C ASN A 137 7.09 6.65 22.79
N GLN A 138 8.06 6.17 23.59
CA GLN A 138 9.44 5.99 23.13
C GLN A 138 9.55 4.99 21.96
N PHE A 139 8.78 3.91 22.01
CA PHE A 139 8.69 2.94 20.93
C PHE A 139 8.09 3.55 19.67
N GLY A 140 7.05 4.38 19.80
CA GLY A 140 6.43 5.13 18.70
C GLY A 140 7.44 6.02 17.97
N ASP A 141 8.24 6.79 18.70
CA ASP A 141 9.30 7.62 18.14
C ASP A 141 10.34 6.80 17.37
N VAL A 142 10.83 5.71 17.99
CA VAL A 142 11.80 4.80 17.34
C VAL A 142 11.19 4.18 16.09
N LEU A 143 9.94 3.74 16.14
CA LEU A 143 9.27 3.12 14.99
C LEU A 143 9.09 4.12 13.84
N ALA A 144 8.79 5.39 14.15
CA ALA A 144 8.70 6.46 13.15
C ALA A 144 10.02 6.69 12.43
N ASP A 145 11.15 6.74 13.18
CA ASP A 145 12.49 6.86 12.60
C ASP A 145 12.84 5.66 11.71
N LEU A 146 12.46 4.44 12.11
CA LEU A 146 12.67 3.24 11.30
C LEU A 146 11.84 3.26 10.02
N VAL A 147 10.57 3.68 10.08
CA VAL A 147 9.72 3.86 8.90
C VAL A 147 10.34 4.87 7.94
N GLN A 148 10.85 5.98 8.45
CA GLN A 148 11.52 7.00 7.66
C GLN A 148 12.81 6.47 6.99
N THR A 149 13.63 5.70 7.72
CA THR A 149 14.85 5.06 7.19
C THR A 149 14.57 4.18 5.98
N HIS A 150 13.40 3.53 5.94
CA HIS A 150 13.00 2.63 4.85
C HIS A 150 12.18 3.30 3.73
N THR A 151 12.00 4.62 3.76
CA THR A 151 11.21 5.36 2.76
C THR A 151 11.69 5.09 1.34
N ASN A 152 12.99 5.21 1.09
CA ASN A 152 13.59 5.10 -0.24
C ASN A 152 14.08 3.67 -0.59
N THR A 153 13.58 2.64 0.08
CA THR A 153 14.04 1.25 -0.16
C THR A 153 13.82 0.81 -1.60
N ILE A 154 12.66 1.10 -2.19
CA ILE A 154 12.30 0.61 -3.54
C ILE A 154 13.18 1.26 -4.62
N PRO A 155 13.29 2.60 -4.73
CA PRO A 155 14.14 3.23 -5.75
C PRO A 155 15.61 2.87 -5.59
N VAL A 156 16.12 2.73 -4.36
CA VAL A 156 17.50 2.33 -4.11
C VAL A 156 17.76 0.88 -4.55
N LEU A 157 16.85 -0.06 -4.26
CA LEU A 157 16.97 -1.44 -4.76
C LEU A 157 16.87 -1.50 -6.28
N ALA A 158 15.93 -0.75 -6.87
CA ALA A 158 15.75 -0.68 -8.32
C ALA A 158 17.05 -0.27 -9.01
N ARG A 159 17.71 0.78 -8.50
CA ARG A 159 18.99 1.24 -9.02
C ARG A 159 20.10 0.18 -8.85
N GLY A 160 20.19 -0.44 -7.68
CA GLY A 160 21.19 -1.48 -7.43
C GLY A 160 21.05 -2.67 -8.36
N PHE A 161 19.83 -3.15 -8.61
CA PHE A 161 19.58 -4.25 -9.56
C PHE A 161 19.82 -3.83 -11.00
N LEU A 162 19.49 -2.60 -11.38
CA LEU A 162 19.78 -2.06 -12.72
C LEU A 162 21.29 -2.07 -13.00
N GLU A 163 22.10 -1.63 -12.04
CA GLU A 163 23.56 -1.66 -12.14
C GLU A 163 24.13 -3.08 -12.23
N CYS A 164 23.45 -4.06 -11.59
CA CYS A 164 23.85 -5.46 -11.59
C CYS A 164 23.25 -6.29 -12.73
N ARG A 165 22.47 -5.71 -13.65
CA ARG A 165 21.72 -6.42 -14.70
C ARG A 165 22.54 -7.39 -15.57
N LYS A 166 23.84 -7.13 -15.73
CA LYS A 166 24.76 -7.98 -16.50
C LYS A 166 25.13 -9.29 -15.79
N TYR A 167 24.91 -9.38 -14.49
CA TYR A 167 25.38 -10.46 -13.64
C TYR A 167 24.26 -11.33 -13.08
N VAL A 168 23.00 -10.95 -13.27
CA VAL A 168 21.83 -11.66 -12.75
C VAL A 168 20.78 -11.76 -13.84
N SER A 169 20.14 -12.93 -13.96
CA SER A 169 19.09 -13.09 -14.96
C SER A 169 17.87 -12.22 -14.67
N PRO A 170 17.16 -11.68 -15.68
CA PRO A 170 15.93 -10.90 -15.46
C PRO A 170 14.85 -11.67 -14.68
N ALA A 171 14.79 -12.99 -14.84
CA ALA A 171 13.85 -13.86 -14.12
C ALA A 171 14.17 -13.92 -12.63
N ASP A 172 15.46 -14.07 -12.26
CA ASP A 172 15.90 -14.10 -10.86
C ASP A 172 15.66 -12.73 -10.19
N VAL A 173 15.94 -11.62 -10.90
CA VAL A 173 15.67 -10.27 -10.41
C VAL A 173 14.18 -10.10 -10.15
N THR A 174 13.33 -10.49 -11.08
CA THR A 174 11.87 -10.37 -10.96
C THR A 174 11.36 -11.22 -9.79
N SER A 175 11.78 -12.46 -9.66
CA SER A 175 11.39 -13.36 -8.57
C SER A 175 11.81 -12.82 -7.20
N PHE A 176 13.05 -12.34 -7.10
CA PHE A 176 13.56 -11.74 -5.85
C PHE A 176 12.79 -10.47 -5.48
N LEU A 177 12.64 -9.54 -6.44
CA LEU A 177 11.97 -8.27 -6.19
C LEU A 177 10.50 -8.46 -5.84
N ASP A 178 9.77 -9.34 -6.53
CA ASP A 178 8.38 -9.64 -6.22
C ASP A 178 8.23 -10.12 -4.77
N THR A 179 9.01 -11.13 -4.38
CA THR A 179 9.01 -11.66 -3.01
C THR A 179 9.41 -10.60 -1.98
N HIS A 180 10.46 -9.81 -2.28
CA HIS A 180 10.98 -8.81 -1.35
C HIS A 180 10.00 -7.64 -1.18
N LEU A 181 9.40 -7.14 -2.26
CA LEU A 181 8.49 -6.00 -2.23
C LEU A 181 7.15 -6.36 -1.60
N ARG A 182 6.59 -7.55 -1.90
CA ARG A 182 5.39 -8.06 -1.19
C ARG A 182 5.59 -8.12 0.31
N ALA A 183 6.72 -8.65 0.76
CA ALA A 183 7.00 -8.71 2.20
C ALA A 183 7.26 -7.32 2.81
N ARG A 184 7.80 -6.35 2.04
CA ARG A 184 7.94 -4.97 2.48
C ARG A 184 6.58 -4.31 2.72
N ILE A 185 5.58 -4.55 1.85
CA ILE A 185 4.22 -4.04 2.02
C ILE A 185 3.72 -4.36 3.43
N GLY A 186 3.73 -5.62 3.84
CA GLY A 186 3.24 -6.01 5.16
C GLY A 186 4.08 -5.50 6.32
N THR A 187 5.42 -5.46 6.17
CA THR A 187 6.29 -4.94 7.23
C THR A 187 6.01 -3.45 7.49
N ARG A 188 5.88 -2.67 6.42
CA ARG A 188 5.58 -1.24 6.50
C ARG A 188 4.19 -0.99 7.07
N LEU A 189 3.21 -1.75 6.59
CA LEU A 189 1.81 -1.61 7.00
C LEU A 189 1.61 -1.89 8.49
N ILE A 190 2.29 -2.90 9.06
CA ILE A 190 2.24 -3.19 10.50
C ILE A 190 2.78 -2.00 11.30
N ALA A 191 3.90 -1.42 10.88
CA ALA A 191 4.50 -0.27 11.55
C ALA A 191 3.61 0.98 11.45
N GLU A 192 3.13 1.30 10.24
CA GLU A 192 2.28 2.46 9.99
C GLU A 192 0.92 2.36 10.67
N GLN A 193 0.35 1.14 10.80
CA GLN A 193 -0.89 0.92 11.52
C GLN A 193 -0.74 1.31 12.99
N HIS A 194 0.28 0.80 13.67
CA HIS A 194 0.50 1.16 15.07
C HIS A 194 0.76 2.66 15.24
N LEU A 195 1.61 3.26 14.40
CA LEU A 195 1.88 4.70 14.44
C LEU A 195 0.61 5.53 14.23
N ALA A 196 -0.25 5.15 13.29
CA ALA A 196 -1.50 5.86 13.05
C ALA A 196 -2.47 5.76 14.24
N LEU A 197 -2.56 4.60 14.89
CA LEU A 197 -3.34 4.41 16.12
C LEU A 197 -2.74 5.21 17.29
N HIS A 198 -1.42 5.19 17.44
CA HIS A 198 -0.69 5.96 18.46
C HIS A 198 -0.98 7.45 18.35
N TYR A 199 -0.75 8.07 17.18
CA TYR A 199 -0.97 9.51 16.99
C TYR A 199 -2.45 9.91 17.12
N ALA A 200 -3.37 9.03 16.70
CA ALA A 200 -4.80 9.25 16.82
C ALA A 200 -5.33 9.17 18.27
N SER A 201 -4.57 8.53 19.15
CA SER A 201 -4.93 8.32 20.56
C SER A 201 -4.24 9.31 21.51
N GLN A 202 -3.27 10.09 21.02
CA GLN A 202 -2.64 11.11 21.84
C GLN A 202 -3.63 12.24 22.17
N PRO A 203 -3.65 12.74 23.42
CA PRO A 203 -4.45 13.90 23.77
C PRO A 203 -4.02 15.09 22.91
N ILE A 204 -4.96 15.73 22.27
CA ILE A 204 -4.72 16.98 21.54
C ILE A 204 -4.11 17.95 22.54
N GLY A 205 -2.83 18.31 22.34
CA GLY A 205 -2.05 19.10 23.27
C GLY A 205 -2.82 20.34 23.74
N GLY A 206 -2.99 20.41 25.05
CA GLY A 206 -3.78 21.44 25.68
C GLY A 206 -3.08 22.80 25.68
N ASP A 207 -3.13 23.49 24.56
CA ASP A 207 -3.17 24.94 24.54
C ASP A 207 -4.65 25.35 24.65
N SER A 208 -5.12 25.38 25.90
CA SER A 208 -6.45 25.82 26.28
C SER A 208 -6.58 27.34 26.18
N SER A 209 -6.41 27.89 24.99
CA SER A 209 -6.83 29.25 24.65
C SER A 209 -7.78 29.24 23.44
N THR A 210 -8.76 28.33 23.47
CA THR A 210 -9.87 28.44 22.52
C THR A 210 -10.88 29.41 23.06
N THR A 211 -10.83 30.64 22.54
CA THR A 211 -11.94 31.60 22.59
C THR A 211 -13.19 30.93 21.99
N PRO A 212 -14.39 31.05 22.63
CA PRO A 212 -15.61 30.49 22.09
C PRO A 212 -15.90 31.09 20.72
N GLY A 213 -15.89 30.27 19.66
CA GLY A 213 -16.15 30.70 18.28
C GLY A 213 -15.07 30.33 17.24
N THR A 214 -13.94 29.74 17.64
CA THR A 214 -12.93 29.26 16.69
C THR A 214 -13.34 27.89 16.12
N PRO A 215 -13.32 27.69 14.77
CA PRO A 215 -13.58 26.37 14.20
C PRO A 215 -12.58 25.34 14.75
N ALA A 216 -13.08 24.15 15.08
CA ALA A 216 -12.27 23.03 15.55
C ALA A 216 -11.00 22.87 14.72
N PRO A 217 -9.84 22.52 15.32
CA PRO A 217 -8.60 22.37 14.60
C PRO A 217 -8.78 21.35 13.47
N LYS A 218 -8.31 21.72 12.24
CA LYS A 218 -8.44 20.94 11.00
C LYS A 218 -7.70 19.58 11.00
N ASN A 219 -7.30 19.08 12.14
CA ASN A 219 -6.52 17.84 12.32
C ASN A 219 -7.33 16.70 12.94
N SER A 220 -8.66 16.77 12.96
CA SER A 220 -9.48 15.62 13.36
C SER A 220 -9.37 14.54 12.29
N ILE A 221 -8.86 13.36 12.67
CA ILE A 221 -8.89 12.16 11.83
C ILE A 221 -10.35 11.90 11.47
N PRO A 222 -10.69 11.68 10.19
CA PRO A 222 -12.05 11.39 9.80
C PRO A 222 -12.59 10.17 10.57
N PRO A 223 -13.87 10.15 10.98
CA PRO A 223 -14.44 9.12 11.84
C PRO A 223 -14.39 7.71 11.23
N ASN A 224 -14.15 7.60 9.93
CA ASN A 224 -14.08 6.33 9.21
C ASN A 224 -12.70 5.64 9.26
N TYR A 225 -11.69 6.27 9.88
CA TYR A 225 -10.35 5.69 9.93
C TYR A 225 -10.11 4.85 11.17
N ILE A 226 -9.55 3.65 10.94
CA ILE A 226 -8.98 2.78 11.97
C ILE A 226 -7.50 2.59 11.65
N GLY A 227 -6.66 3.41 12.25
CA GLY A 227 -5.24 3.48 11.87
C GLY A 227 -5.06 3.91 10.42
N VAL A 228 -4.49 3.05 9.58
CA VAL A 228 -4.26 3.30 8.14
C VAL A 228 -5.43 2.86 7.24
N ILE A 229 -6.48 2.25 7.81
CA ILE A 229 -7.63 1.74 7.06
C ILE A 229 -8.76 2.77 7.08
N ASP A 230 -9.28 3.11 5.90
CA ASP A 230 -10.55 3.79 5.75
C ASP A 230 -11.66 2.75 5.59
N THR A 231 -12.59 2.70 6.54
CA THR A 231 -13.71 1.72 6.57
C THR A 231 -14.82 2.05 5.59
N ALA A 232 -14.82 3.24 5.02
CA ALA A 232 -15.78 3.73 4.03
C ALA A 232 -15.07 4.38 2.83
N LEU A 233 -13.96 3.77 2.38
CA LEU A 233 -13.19 4.24 1.25
C LEU A 233 -14.02 4.23 -0.02
N GLN A 234 -14.13 5.39 -0.67
CA GLN A 234 -14.84 5.58 -1.93
C GLN A 234 -13.84 5.63 -3.09
N PRO A 235 -13.76 4.59 -3.95
CA PRO A 235 -12.79 4.56 -5.05
C PRO A 235 -12.89 5.75 -6.01
N ALA A 236 -14.10 6.20 -6.31
CA ALA A 236 -14.31 7.33 -7.23
C ALA A 236 -13.61 8.61 -6.77
N ARG A 237 -13.54 8.87 -5.45
CA ARG A 237 -12.83 10.03 -4.90
C ARG A 237 -11.32 9.92 -5.10
N ILE A 238 -10.76 8.72 -4.86
CA ILE A 238 -9.34 8.47 -5.10
C ILE A 238 -9.01 8.61 -6.58
N ILE A 239 -9.84 8.03 -7.47
CA ILE A 239 -9.64 8.11 -8.92
C ILE A 239 -9.60 9.57 -9.38
N ARG A 240 -10.50 10.44 -8.89
CA ARG A 240 -10.50 11.86 -9.25
C ARG A 240 -9.24 12.59 -8.77
N THR A 241 -8.81 12.32 -7.54
CA THR A 241 -7.55 12.89 -7.01
C THR A 241 -6.34 12.44 -7.84
N CYS A 242 -6.30 11.16 -8.22
CA CYS A 242 -5.23 10.63 -9.07
C CYS A 242 -5.31 11.20 -10.50
N GLU A 243 -6.53 11.39 -11.05
CA GLU A 243 -6.75 12.02 -12.36
C GLU A 243 -6.17 13.44 -12.40
N ASP A 244 -6.46 14.25 -11.37
CA ASP A 244 -5.92 15.61 -11.29
C ASP A 244 -4.40 15.59 -11.30
N PHE A 245 -3.79 14.78 -10.43
CA PHE A 245 -2.34 14.65 -10.33
C PHE A 245 -1.69 14.14 -11.63
N VAL A 246 -2.23 13.05 -12.22
CA VAL A 246 -1.69 12.47 -13.46
C VAL A 246 -1.94 13.41 -14.65
N GLY A 247 -3.09 14.10 -14.67
CA GLY A 247 -3.42 15.08 -15.70
C GLY A 247 -2.45 16.25 -15.70
N GLU A 248 -2.09 16.79 -14.54
CA GLU A 248 -1.08 17.85 -14.42
C GLU A 248 0.30 17.42 -14.95
N ILE A 249 0.71 16.20 -14.60
CA ILE A 249 1.97 15.62 -15.09
C ILE A 249 1.93 15.46 -16.62
N CYS A 250 0.82 14.97 -17.15
CA CYS A 250 0.63 14.76 -18.59
C CYS A 250 0.64 16.09 -19.35
N GLU A 251 -0.05 17.10 -18.83
CA GLU A 251 -0.07 18.44 -19.40
C GLU A 251 1.34 19.07 -19.40
N LEU A 252 2.09 18.92 -18.30
CA LEU A 252 3.46 19.41 -18.20
C LEU A 252 4.38 18.76 -19.22
N LYS A 253 4.25 17.43 -19.44
CA LYS A 253 5.15 16.67 -20.33
C LYS A 253 4.76 16.77 -21.80
N TYR A 254 3.47 16.67 -22.10
CA TYR A 254 2.96 16.55 -23.47
C TYR A 254 2.18 17.77 -23.96
N GLY A 255 1.90 18.76 -23.06
CA GLY A 255 1.09 19.92 -23.38
C GLY A 255 -0.41 19.62 -23.54
N VAL A 256 -0.85 18.41 -23.14
CA VAL A 256 -2.23 17.93 -23.32
C VAL A 256 -2.67 17.15 -22.08
N ARG A 257 -3.94 17.35 -21.71
CA ARG A 257 -4.60 16.62 -20.63
C ARG A 257 -5.78 15.82 -21.18
N PRO A 258 -5.67 14.48 -21.36
CA PRO A 258 -6.82 13.65 -21.71
C PRO A 258 -7.93 13.74 -20.66
N SER A 259 -9.18 13.60 -21.08
CA SER A 259 -10.32 13.57 -20.16
C SER A 259 -10.56 12.16 -19.61
N LEU A 260 -11.15 12.08 -18.42
CA LEU A 260 -11.52 10.82 -17.77
C LEU A 260 -13.02 10.81 -17.45
N LYS A 261 -13.70 9.69 -17.67
CA LYS A 261 -15.11 9.48 -17.32
C LYS A 261 -15.23 8.31 -16.34
N ILE A 262 -15.91 8.58 -15.21
CA ILE A 262 -16.22 7.55 -14.21
C ILE A 262 -17.68 7.13 -14.41
N GLY A 263 -17.91 5.84 -14.53
CA GLY A 263 -19.21 5.20 -14.65
C GLY A 263 -19.38 4.02 -13.71
N GLY A 264 -20.52 3.34 -13.79
CA GLY A 264 -20.88 2.24 -12.89
C GLY A 264 -21.42 2.73 -11.56
N GLU A 265 -20.78 2.30 -10.45
CA GLU A 265 -21.20 2.58 -9.07
C GLU A 265 -20.20 3.52 -8.36
N PRO A 266 -20.17 4.83 -8.68
CA PRO A 266 -19.18 5.76 -8.12
C PRO A 266 -19.36 6.02 -6.62
N GLU A 267 -20.53 5.75 -6.08
CA GLU A 267 -20.85 5.91 -4.64
C GLU A 267 -20.53 4.66 -3.82
N ALA A 268 -20.07 3.57 -4.46
CA ALA A 268 -19.66 2.35 -3.76
C ALA A 268 -18.54 2.63 -2.78
N THR A 269 -18.63 2.05 -1.58
CA THR A 269 -17.62 2.16 -0.52
C THR A 269 -17.22 0.79 -0.02
N PHE A 270 -15.98 0.66 0.45
CA PHE A 270 -15.47 -0.57 1.07
C PHE A 270 -14.32 -0.26 2.03
N ALA A 271 -14.01 -1.17 2.94
CA ALA A 271 -12.90 -0.98 3.88
C ALA A 271 -11.58 -1.40 3.24
N HIS A 272 -10.64 -0.46 3.10
CA HIS A 272 -9.31 -0.75 2.53
C HIS A 272 -8.28 0.30 2.95
N VAL A 273 -7.02 0.09 2.58
CA VAL A 273 -5.90 1.02 2.81
C VAL A 273 -5.83 2.03 1.67
N PRO A 274 -6.20 3.33 1.88
CA PRO A 274 -6.30 4.33 0.81
C PRO A 274 -5.00 4.52 0.03
N VAL A 275 -3.85 4.56 0.71
CA VAL A 275 -2.53 4.78 0.09
C VAL A 275 -2.18 3.66 -0.91
N HIS A 276 -2.61 2.43 -0.66
CA HIS A 276 -2.40 1.33 -1.61
C HIS A 276 -3.24 1.52 -2.87
N VAL A 277 -4.51 1.88 -2.71
CA VAL A 277 -5.42 2.12 -3.85
C VAL A 277 -4.96 3.33 -4.66
N GLU A 278 -4.57 4.42 -3.99
CA GLU A 278 -4.02 5.63 -4.62
C GLU A 278 -2.78 5.30 -5.46
N TYR A 279 -1.84 4.52 -4.92
CA TYR A 279 -0.66 4.09 -5.66
C TYR A 279 -1.03 3.29 -6.93
N ILE A 280 -1.89 2.27 -6.79
CA ILE A 280 -2.30 1.43 -7.91
C ILE A 280 -2.98 2.27 -9.00
N ILE A 281 -3.97 3.08 -8.62
CA ILE A 281 -4.73 3.91 -9.56
C ILE A 281 -3.81 4.92 -10.26
N THR A 282 -2.89 5.57 -9.52
CA THR A 282 -1.93 6.51 -10.10
C THR A 282 -1.07 5.84 -11.19
N GLU A 283 -0.53 4.65 -10.90
CA GLU A 283 0.31 3.94 -11.88
C GLU A 283 -0.50 3.49 -13.11
N LEU A 284 -1.72 2.99 -12.91
CA LEU A 284 -2.58 2.57 -14.01
C LEU A 284 -3.03 3.76 -14.87
N LEU A 285 -3.40 4.90 -14.25
CA LEU A 285 -3.76 6.12 -14.98
C LEU A 285 -2.57 6.72 -15.72
N LYS A 286 -1.36 6.73 -15.14
CA LYS A 286 -0.16 7.19 -15.86
C LYS A 286 0.06 6.41 -17.14
N ASN A 287 -0.11 5.08 -17.09
CA ASN A 287 0.02 4.24 -18.27
C ASN A 287 -1.07 4.55 -19.30
N ALA A 288 -2.33 4.67 -18.89
CA ALA A 288 -3.46 4.96 -19.77
C ALA A 288 -3.36 6.35 -20.43
N PHE A 289 -3.02 7.40 -19.65
CA PHE A 289 -2.85 8.77 -20.15
C PHE A 289 -1.71 8.84 -21.17
N ARG A 290 -0.55 8.25 -20.80
CA ARG A 290 0.61 8.19 -21.68
C ARG A 290 0.28 7.51 -22.99
N ALA A 291 -0.27 6.30 -22.95
CA ALA A 291 -0.60 5.52 -24.15
C ALA A 291 -1.59 6.28 -25.05
N THR A 292 -2.62 6.89 -24.47
CA THR A 292 -3.63 7.68 -25.20
C THR A 292 -3.01 8.87 -25.94
N VAL A 293 -2.09 9.60 -25.28
CA VAL A 293 -1.42 10.75 -25.89
C VAL A 293 -0.41 10.33 -26.95
N GLU A 294 0.44 9.35 -26.64
CA GLU A 294 1.46 8.83 -27.58
C GLU A 294 0.84 8.23 -28.85
N ASN A 295 -0.38 7.67 -28.75
CA ASN A 295 -1.15 7.17 -29.91
C ASN A 295 -1.95 8.25 -30.65
N GLY A 296 -1.91 9.52 -30.22
CA GLY A 296 -2.62 10.63 -30.86
C GLY A 296 -4.13 10.68 -30.58
N ASN A 297 -4.63 9.87 -29.64
CA ASN A 297 -6.07 9.75 -29.31
C ASN A 297 -6.48 10.59 -28.10
N GLN A 298 -5.79 11.69 -27.81
CA GLN A 298 -6.03 12.56 -26.65
C GLN A 298 -7.43 13.16 -26.54
N ARG A 299 -8.25 13.07 -27.59
CA ARG A 299 -9.66 13.52 -27.57
C ARG A 299 -10.61 12.44 -27.05
N GLU A 300 -10.20 11.19 -27.09
CA GLU A 300 -10.98 10.09 -26.55
C GLU A 300 -10.81 10.04 -25.03
N PRO A 301 -11.92 9.96 -24.27
CA PRO A 301 -11.84 9.89 -22.83
C PRO A 301 -11.30 8.53 -22.37
N ILE A 302 -10.52 8.53 -21.30
CA ILE A 302 -10.24 7.31 -20.55
C ILE A 302 -11.49 6.97 -19.75
N GLU A 303 -11.98 5.74 -19.90
CA GLU A 303 -13.20 5.28 -19.25
C GLU A 303 -12.84 4.45 -18.00
N VAL A 304 -13.35 4.86 -16.83
CA VAL A 304 -13.24 4.09 -15.60
C VAL A 304 -14.62 3.62 -15.18
N THR A 305 -14.77 2.31 -14.99
CA THR A 305 -16.03 1.71 -14.52
C THR A 305 -15.81 1.07 -13.16
N ILE A 306 -16.61 1.43 -12.18
CA ILE A 306 -16.58 0.87 -10.82
C ILE A 306 -17.76 -0.09 -10.68
N ALA A 307 -17.53 -1.31 -10.21
CA ALA A 307 -18.55 -2.30 -9.92
C ALA A 307 -18.25 -2.94 -8.56
N ALA A 308 -19.20 -2.85 -7.63
CA ALA A 308 -19.16 -3.61 -6.39
C ALA A 308 -19.66 -5.04 -6.66
N ALA A 309 -19.09 -6.01 -5.97
CA ALA A 309 -19.65 -7.36 -5.99
C ALA A 309 -21.05 -7.32 -5.34
N PRO A 310 -22.06 -7.99 -5.94
CA PRO A 310 -23.37 -8.06 -5.34
C PRO A 310 -23.27 -8.75 -3.97
N ASP A 311 -24.03 -8.25 -2.99
CA ASP A 311 -24.19 -8.92 -1.71
C ASP A 311 -24.75 -10.33 -1.97
N VAL A 312 -24.06 -11.36 -1.47
CA VAL A 312 -24.53 -12.73 -1.62
C VAL A 312 -25.78 -12.87 -0.72
N PRO A 313 -26.97 -13.24 -1.26
CA PRO A 313 -28.15 -13.45 -0.43
C PRO A 313 -27.92 -14.66 0.48
N GLY A 314 -27.56 -14.44 1.72
CA GLY A 314 -27.30 -15.49 2.71
C GLY A 314 -26.78 -14.96 4.05
N ASP A 315 -26.29 -13.72 4.09
CA ASP A 315 -25.70 -13.11 5.29
C ASP A 315 -26.61 -12.09 6.00
N GLN A 316 -27.93 -12.15 5.80
CA GLN A 316 -28.85 -11.42 6.69
C GLN A 316 -28.92 -12.18 8.02
N PRO A 317 -28.64 -11.52 9.17
CA PRO A 317 -28.95 -12.12 10.46
C PRO A 317 -30.46 -12.43 10.48
N PRO A 318 -30.91 -13.61 11.03
CA PRO A 318 -32.28 -13.95 11.08
C PRO A 318 -33.06 -12.85 11.81
N THR A 319 -33.98 -12.21 11.10
CA THR A 319 -34.95 -11.30 11.71
C THR A 319 -35.75 -12.07 12.74
N PRO A 320 -35.83 -11.58 14.02
CA PRO A 320 -36.67 -12.24 15.01
C PRO A 320 -38.15 -11.99 14.66
N GLY A 321 -38.79 -12.95 14.03
CA GLY A 321 -40.25 -12.92 13.85
C GLY A 321 -40.82 -13.43 12.53
N ASP A 322 -40.45 -14.62 12.09
CA ASP A 322 -41.29 -15.34 11.14
C ASP A 322 -41.39 -16.82 11.59
N ASN A 323 -42.38 -17.06 12.46
CA ASN A 323 -42.98 -18.36 12.61
C ASN A 323 -43.94 -18.51 11.42
N ASP A 324 -43.57 -19.23 10.41
CA ASP A 324 -44.57 -19.78 9.50
C ASP A 324 -44.27 -21.24 9.17
N ASN A 325 -45.26 -22.03 9.60
CA ASN A 325 -45.52 -23.40 9.22
C ASN A 325 -45.60 -23.52 7.69
N SER A 326 -44.74 -24.34 7.09
CA SER A 326 -45.12 -25.02 5.85
C SER A 326 -44.52 -26.43 5.81
N THR A 327 -45.40 -27.34 6.03
CA THR A 327 -45.55 -28.76 5.67
C THR A 327 -44.55 -29.27 4.60
N ASP A 328 -43.78 -30.22 5.06
CA ASP A 328 -43.55 -31.59 4.55
C ASP A 328 -44.01 -31.91 3.13
N THR A 329 -43.07 -32.22 2.24
CA THR A 329 -43.21 -33.25 1.21
C THR A 329 -41.86 -33.93 1.01
N GLY A 330 -41.81 -35.20 1.46
CA GLY A 330 -40.65 -36.04 1.44
C GLY A 330 -40.23 -36.52 0.04
N PHE A 331 -38.95 -36.85 -0.04
CA PHE A 331 -38.44 -37.93 -0.86
C PHE A 331 -37.34 -38.65 -0.08
N GLU A 332 -37.69 -39.85 0.40
CA GLU A 332 -36.74 -40.78 0.97
C GLU A 332 -35.89 -41.41 -0.15
N LEU A 333 -34.61 -41.52 0.07
CA LEU A 333 -33.79 -42.55 -0.53
C LEU A 333 -32.79 -43.03 0.53
N ASP A 334 -33.04 -44.27 0.95
CA ASP A 334 -32.21 -45.06 1.86
C ASP A 334 -30.79 -45.26 1.36
N SER A 335 -29.83 -45.11 2.27
CA SER A 335 -28.69 -46.03 2.37
C SER A 335 -28.02 -45.91 3.75
N GLU A 336 -27.99 -47.06 4.40
CA GLU A 336 -27.37 -47.36 5.69
C GLU A 336 -25.85 -47.10 5.70
N GLY A 337 -25.31 -46.71 6.86
CA GLY A 337 -23.88 -46.81 7.12
C GLY A 337 -23.33 -45.91 8.24
N ASP A 338 -23.45 -46.41 9.46
CA ASP A 338 -22.51 -46.38 10.59
C ASP A 338 -21.76 -45.08 11.00
N GLY A 339 -21.94 -44.72 12.27
CA GLY A 339 -20.83 -44.44 13.19
C GLY A 339 -20.43 -42.97 13.42
N ALA A 340 -21.06 -42.36 14.47
CA ALA A 340 -20.42 -41.46 15.46
C ALA A 340 -19.36 -40.46 15.03
N ASN A 341 -19.70 -39.19 14.88
CA ASN A 341 -19.11 -38.11 15.69
C ASN A 341 -19.85 -36.79 15.44
N ARG A 342 -20.67 -36.36 16.40
CA ARG A 342 -21.22 -35.00 16.42
C ARG A 342 -20.10 -34.04 16.84
N ASN A 343 -19.34 -33.55 15.90
CA ASN A 343 -18.57 -32.30 16.08
C ASN A 343 -19.51 -31.14 15.78
N GLU A 344 -19.91 -30.44 16.83
CA GLU A 344 -20.51 -29.13 16.75
C GLU A 344 -19.61 -28.24 15.88
N LYS A 345 -20.04 -27.99 14.64
CA LYS A 345 -19.53 -26.90 13.85
C LYS A 345 -19.98 -25.60 14.51
N ILE A 346 -19.14 -25.03 15.36
CA ILE A 346 -19.20 -23.62 15.68
C ILE A 346 -19.01 -22.91 14.34
N GLY A 347 -20.11 -22.43 13.79
CA GLY A 347 -20.11 -21.59 12.59
C GLY A 347 -19.42 -20.28 12.93
N HIS A 348 -18.12 -20.20 12.69
CA HIS A 348 -17.49 -18.92 12.50
C HIS A 348 -18.05 -18.35 11.18
N SER A 349 -19.06 -17.47 11.29
CA SER A 349 -19.44 -16.61 10.17
C SER A 349 -18.22 -15.76 9.83
N THR A 350 -17.53 -16.14 8.77
CA THR A 350 -16.52 -15.26 8.17
C THR A 350 -17.27 -14.02 7.67
N PRO A 351 -16.87 -12.81 8.09
CA PRO A 351 -17.50 -11.60 7.58
C PRO A 351 -17.44 -11.60 6.06
N SER A 352 -18.57 -11.32 5.39
CA SER A 352 -18.63 -11.29 3.93
C SER A 352 -17.62 -10.31 3.38
N SER A 353 -16.70 -10.80 2.56
CA SER A 353 -15.65 -9.99 1.95
C SER A 353 -16.29 -9.17 0.84
N GLN A 354 -16.35 -7.84 1.02
CA GLN A 354 -16.83 -6.93 -0.02
C GLN A 354 -15.74 -6.75 -1.08
N SER A 355 -16.02 -7.16 -2.33
CA SER A 355 -15.10 -7.01 -3.45
C SER A 355 -15.52 -5.86 -4.35
N ILE A 356 -14.55 -5.05 -4.81
CA ILE A 356 -14.77 -3.99 -5.81
C ILE A 356 -13.86 -4.25 -7.01
N THR A 357 -14.45 -4.18 -8.21
CA THR A 357 -13.72 -4.23 -9.47
C THR A 357 -13.74 -2.86 -10.14
N ILE A 358 -12.57 -2.38 -10.52
CA ILE A 358 -12.38 -1.11 -11.24
C ILE A 358 -11.77 -1.46 -12.60
N ARG A 359 -12.53 -1.19 -13.68
CA ARG A 359 -12.01 -1.30 -15.05
C ARG A 359 -11.52 0.07 -15.50
N ILE A 360 -10.28 0.13 -16.02
CA ILE A 360 -9.71 1.31 -16.66
C ILE A 360 -9.49 0.95 -18.14
N ARG A 361 -10.14 1.68 -19.04
CA ARG A 361 -10.06 1.48 -20.50
C ARG A 361 -9.43 2.71 -21.13
N ASP A 362 -8.38 2.48 -21.90
CA ASP A 362 -7.75 3.49 -22.75
C ASP A 362 -7.94 3.20 -24.25
N ARG A 363 -7.64 4.20 -25.08
CA ARG A 363 -7.56 4.12 -26.54
C ARG A 363 -6.13 4.35 -27.03
N GLY A 364 -5.17 3.83 -26.27
CA GLY A 364 -3.73 4.03 -26.48
C GLY A 364 -3.10 3.09 -27.52
N GLY A 365 -3.91 2.45 -28.40
CA GLY A 365 -3.40 1.58 -29.45
C GLY A 365 -3.05 0.16 -29.00
N GLY A 366 -3.19 -0.15 -27.71
CA GLY A 366 -2.95 -1.48 -27.15
C GLY A 366 -1.47 -1.82 -26.98
N ILE A 367 -1.21 -3.01 -26.44
CA ILE A 367 0.11 -3.55 -26.16
C ILE A 367 0.43 -4.63 -27.20
N PRO A 368 1.59 -4.59 -27.89
CA PRO A 368 2.00 -5.64 -28.80
C PRO A 368 2.04 -7.02 -28.13
N ALA A 369 1.70 -8.07 -28.88
CA ALA A 369 1.63 -9.43 -28.35
C ALA A 369 2.98 -9.93 -27.79
N GLU A 370 4.10 -9.47 -28.38
CA GLU A 370 5.45 -9.80 -27.92
C GLU A 370 5.79 -9.13 -26.57
N VAL A 371 5.20 -7.97 -26.29
CA VAL A 371 5.44 -7.18 -25.06
C VAL A 371 4.57 -7.67 -23.90
N LEU A 372 3.35 -8.12 -24.20
CA LEU A 372 2.35 -8.48 -23.19
C LEU A 372 2.84 -9.48 -22.13
N PRO A 373 3.64 -10.53 -22.42
CA PRO A 373 4.17 -11.42 -21.39
C PRO A 373 5.16 -10.77 -20.43
N HIS A 374 5.79 -9.66 -20.83
CA HIS A 374 6.87 -9.01 -20.09
C HIS A 374 6.41 -7.84 -19.20
N ILE A 375 5.16 -7.39 -19.32
CA ILE A 375 4.64 -6.23 -18.59
C ILE A 375 4.69 -6.40 -17.06
N TRP A 376 4.78 -7.65 -16.58
CA TRP A 376 4.88 -7.99 -15.17
C TRP A 376 6.31 -8.16 -14.66
N SER A 377 7.31 -8.02 -15.52
CA SER A 377 8.71 -8.12 -15.15
C SER A 377 9.19 -6.79 -14.57
N TYR A 378 9.87 -6.84 -13.44
CA TYR A 378 10.53 -5.66 -12.86
C TYR A 378 11.66 -5.20 -13.79
N SER A 379 11.86 -3.89 -13.88
CA SER A 379 12.83 -3.26 -14.78
C SER A 379 12.53 -3.41 -16.30
N PHE A 380 11.36 -3.97 -16.64
CA PHE A 380 10.88 -3.90 -18.01
C PHE A 380 10.23 -2.55 -18.26
N THR A 381 10.77 -1.79 -19.21
CA THR A 381 10.23 -0.50 -19.61
C THR A 381 10.35 -0.33 -21.11
N THR A 382 9.39 0.36 -21.69
CA THR A 382 9.42 0.78 -23.10
C THR A 382 10.13 2.14 -23.28
N PHE A 383 10.67 2.73 -22.21
CA PHE A 383 11.53 3.92 -22.29
C PHE A 383 12.92 3.54 -22.81
N SER A 384 13.49 4.36 -23.68
CA SER A 384 14.86 4.21 -24.17
C SER A 384 15.87 4.62 -23.09
N GLU A 385 17.07 4.01 -23.12
CA GLU A 385 18.16 4.35 -22.17
C GLU A 385 18.63 5.81 -22.33
N ASP A 386 18.45 6.40 -23.50
CA ASP A 386 18.82 7.80 -23.78
C ASP A 386 17.97 8.81 -22.98
N ASP A 387 16.74 8.43 -22.59
CA ASP A 387 15.87 9.26 -21.76
C ASP A 387 16.39 9.41 -20.31
N PHE A 388 17.31 8.53 -19.86
CA PHE A 388 17.91 8.58 -18.52
C PHE A 388 19.20 9.38 -18.41
N GLN A 389 19.85 9.72 -19.55
CA GLN A 389 21.19 10.32 -19.55
C GLN A 389 21.21 11.84 -19.75
N SER A 390 20.08 12.47 -20.06
CA SER A 390 20.00 13.91 -20.29
C SER A 390 19.68 14.65 -18.98
N PRO A 391 20.63 15.39 -18.39
CA PRO A 391 20.39 16.19 -17.16
C PRO A 391 19.38 17.34 -17.37
N GLU A 392 19.12 17.72 -18.61
CA GLU A 392 18.28 18.87 -18.99
C GLU A 392 16.88 18.48 -19.50
N SER A 393 16.55 17.17 -19.58
CA SER A 393 15.22 16.78 -20.01
C SER A 393 14.26 16.88 -18.82
N GLY A 394 13.03 17.39 -19.06
CA GLY A 394 11.98 17.60 -18.04
C GLY A 394 11.59 16.37 -17.18
N MET A 395 12.34 15.24 -17.32
CA MET A 395 12.21 14.05 -16.49
C MET A 395 12.71 14.28 -15.06
N ASP A 396 13.73 15.13 -14.83
CA ASP A 396 14.14 15.50 -13.48
C ASP A 396 13.09 16.36 -12.77
N ALA A 397 12.40 17.22 -13.53
CA ALA A 397 11.25 17.97 -13.02
C ALA A 397 10.06 17.03 -12.71
N LEU A 398 9.80 16.02 -13.54
CA LEU A 398 8.77 15.02 -13.31
C LEU A 398 9.08 14.14 -12.10
N ASN A 399 10.32 13.71 -11.95
CA ASN A 399 10.81 12.98 -10.79
C ASN A 399 10.74 13.82 -9.52
N THR A 400 11.03 15.13 -9.61
CA THR A 400 10.99 16.07 -8.50
C THR A 400 9.57 16.43 -8.10
N ILE A 401 8.66 16.64 -9.06
CA ILE A 401 7.24 16.91 -8.79
C ILE A 401 6.57 15.67 -8.18
N SER A 402 6.90 14.50 -8.70
CA SER A 402 6.50 13.23 -8.13
C SER A 402 7.07 12.99 -6.72
N ALA A 403 8.22 13.55 -6.37
CA ALA A 403 8.83 13.47 -5.03
C ALA A 403 8.20 14.44 -4.01
N SER A 404 7.60 15.56 -4.46
CA SER A 404 6.95 16.52 -3.56
C SER A 404 5.55 16.11 -3.11
N GLY A 405 4.92 15.12 -3.75
CA GLY A 405 3.66 14.50 -3.35
C GLY A 405 3.84 13.18 -2.62
N GLY A 406 4.59 13.16 -1.50
CA GLY A 406 4.68 12.00 -0.57
C GLY A 406 5.19 10.69 -1.18
N ASN A 407 6.42 10.40 -0.95
CA ASN A 407 7.09 9.09 -0.82
C ASN A 407 7.15 8.06 -1.96
N GLN A 408 6.51 8.19 -3.13
CA GLN A 408 6.42 7.02 -4.03
C GLN A 408 6.80 7.22 -5.50
N SER A 409 7.09 8.41 -5.96
CA SER A 409 7.09 8.69 -7.40
C SER A 409 8.47 8.80 -8.08
N THR A 410 9.56 8.56 -7.36
CA THR A 410 10.92 8.50 -7.96
C THR A 410 11.17 7.24 -8.81
N ILE A 411 10.14 6.39 -9.00
CA ILE A 411 10.23 5.12 -9.74
C ILE A 411 9.68 5.27 -11.18
N ALA A 412 9.28 6.49 -11.58
CA ALA A 412 8.76 6.70 -12.93
C ALA A 412 9.80 6.30 -13.99
N GLY A 413 9.39 5.43 -14.92
CA GLY A 413 10.24 4.97 -16.00
C GLY A 413 11.15 3.76 -15.72
N LEU A 414 11.29 3.33 -14.46
CA LEU A 414 12.13 2.17 -14.12
C LEU A 414 11.46 0.79 -14.35
N GLY A 415 10.21 0.76 -14.82
CA GLY A 415 9.48 -0.50 -15.07
C GLY A 415 9.01 -1.20 -13.80
N TYR A 416 8.79 -0.48 -12.71
CA TYR A 416 8.32 -1.01 -11.41
C TYR A 416 6.83 -0.79 -11.18
N GLY A 417 6.20 0.16 -11.87
CA GLY A 417 4.83 0.60 -11.60
C GLY A 417 3.81 -0.53 -11.65
N LEU A 418 3.70 -1.22 -12.77
CA LEU A 418 2.70 -2.27 -12.98
C LEU A 418 2.94 -3.52 -12.11
N PRO A 419 4.17 -4.10 -12.04
CA PRO A 419 4.45 -5.22 -11.15
C PRO A 419 4.20 -4.91 -9.67
N LEU A 420 4.56 -3.71 -9.21
CA LEU A 420 4.34 -3.30 -7.82
C LEU A 420 2.85 -3.03 -7.54
N SER A 421 2.11 -2.45 -8.49
CA SER A 421 0.64 -2.31 -8.38
C SER A 421 -0.03 -3.67 -8.22
N ARG A 422 0.42 -4.68 -8.98
CA ARG A 422 -0.03 -6.06 -8.83
C ARG A 422 0.28 -6.62 -7.44
N ALA A 423 1.50 -6.38 -6.93
CA ALA A 423 1.88 -6.82 -5.59
C ALA A 423 1.00 -6.20 -4.50
N TYR A 424 0.64 -4.92 -4.61
CA TYR A 424 -0.30 -4.25 -3.70
C TYR A 424 -1.73 -4.82 -3.79
N ALA A 425 -2.25 -5.02 -5.00
CA ALA A 425 -3.59 -5.58 -5.19
C ALA A 425 -3.70 -7.00 -4.63
N GLU A 426 -2.75 -7.87 -4.97
CA GLU A 426 -2.73 -9.27 -4.54
C GLU A 426 -2.41 -9.45 -3.04
N TYR A 427 -1.87 -8.42 -2.38
CA TYR A 427 -1.48 -8.52 -0.97
C TYR A 427 -2.65 -8.90 -0.04
N PHE A 428 -3.84 -8.39 -0.32
CA PHE A 428 -5.08 -8.70 0.41
C PHE A 428 -6.05 -9.56 -0.41
N GLY A 429 -5.56 -10.32 -1.37
CA GLY A 429 -6.38 -11.27 -2.14
C GLY A 429 -7.07 -10.69 -3.38
N GLY A 430 -6.75 -9.46 -3.76
CA GLY A 430 -7.20 -8.86 -5.01
C GLY A 430 -6.39 -9.33 -6.22
N SER A 431 -6.58 -8.68 -7.37
CA SER A 431 -5.87 -9.02 -8.61
C SER A 431 -5.82 -7.84 -9.58
N ILE A 432 -4.87 -7.88 -10.52
CA ILE A 432 -4.87 -7.02 -11.72
C ILE A 432 -4.79 -7.91 -12.96
N ALA A 433 -5.74 -7.76 -13.88
CA ALA A 433 -5.75 -8.40 -15.18
C ALA A 433 -5.68 -7.34 -16.28
N VAL A 434 -4.89 -7.61 -17.32
CA VAL A 434 -4.71 -6.73 -18.47
C VAL A 434 -5.23 -7.45 -19.72
N GLN A 435 -6.17 -6.83 -20.41
CA GLN A 435 -6.67 -7.26 -21.71
C GLN A 435 -6.32 -6.17 -22.73
N SER A 436 -5.56 -6.53 -23.73
CA SER A 436 -5.11 -5.56 -24.72
C SER A 436 -5.43 -6.04 -26.13
N LEU A 437 -5.94 -5.11 -26.94
CA LEU A 437 -6.21 -5.32 -28.36
C LEU A 437 -5.29 -4.39 -29.16
N TRP A 438 -4.29 -4.97 -29.80
CA TRP A 438 -3.34 -4.22 -30.62
C TRP A 438 -4.04 -3.43 -31.75
N GLY A 439 -3.67 -2.17 -31.89
CA GLY A 439 -4.31 -1.20 -32.80
C GLY A 439 -5.55 -0.52 -32.23
N TRP A 440 -6.02 -0.90 -31.01
CA TRP A 440 -7.23 -0.33 -30.42
C TRP A 440 -6.99 0.31 -29.05
N GLY A 441 -6.64 -0.47 -28.04
CA GLY A 441 -6.44 0.02 -26.68
C GLY A 441 -6.30 -1.09 -25.66
N THR A 442 -6.31 -0.71 -24.37
CA THR A 442 -6.11 -1.64 -23.27
C THR A 442 -7.20 -1.48 -22.22
N ASP A 443 -7.71 -2.60 -21.73
CA ASP A 443 -8.58 -2.72 -20.55
C ASP A 443 -7.77 -3.31 -19.40
N VAL A 444 -7.71 -2.58 -18.28
CA VAL A 444 -7.12 -3.07 -17.03
C VAL A 444 -8.24 -3.27 -16.01
N TYR A 445 -8.31 -4.48 -15.48
CA TYR A 445 -9.27 -4.86 -14.43
C TYR A 445 -8.52 -4.98 -13.11
N LEU A 446 -8.80 -4.08 -12.20
CA LEU A 446 -8.31 -4.09 -10.82
C LEU A 446 -9.43 -4.60 -9.92
N THR A 447 -9.23 -5.76 -9.30
CA THR A 447 -10.13 -6.30 -8.27
C THR A 447 -9.48 -6.14 -6.92
N LEU A 448 -10.19 -5.54 -5.96
CA LEU A 448 -9.74 -5.35 -4.59
C LEU A 448 -10.71 -6.06 -3.64
N GLN A 449 -10.15 -6.69 -2.60
CA GLN A 449 -10.90 -7.33 -1.54
C GLN A 449 -10.87 -6.42 -0.30
N GLY A 450 -12.04 -6.07 0.19
CA GLY A 450 -12.22 -5.35 1.45
C GLY A 450 -12.56 -6.30 2.59
N VAL A 451 -12.64 -5.77 3.80
CA VAL A 451 -13.29 -6.41 4.93
C VAL A 451 -14.77 -6.07 4.83
N GLY A 452 -15.68 -7.00 5.14
CA GLY A 452 -17.10 -6.73 5.25
C GLY A 452 -17.39 -5.57 6.21
N ARG A 453 -18.66 -5.18 6.37
CA ARG A 453 -19.05 -4.04 7.23
C ARG A 453 -18.32 -4.09 8.57
N VAL A 454 -17.60 -3.02 8.86
CA VAL A 454 -16.92 -2.78 10.15
C VAL A 454 -17.82 -1.83 10.91
N ASP A 455 -18.59 -2.37 11.88
CA ASP A 455 -19.46 -1.59 12.78
C ASP A 455 -18.65 -0.75 13.79
#